data_1078b0b8111060c0cb613db59ad8470c
#
_entry.id   1078b0b8111060c0cb613db59ad8470c
#
_cell.length_a   1.000
_cell.length_b   1.000
_cell.length_c   1.000
_cell.angle_alpha   90.00
_cell.angle_beta   90.00
_cell.angle_gamma   90.00
#
_symmetry.space_group_name_H-M   'P 1'
#
loop_
_entity.id
_entity.type
_entity.pdbx_description
1 polymer ?
#
loop_
_entity_poly.entity_id
_entity_poly.type
_entity_poly.pdbx_seq_one_letter_code
_entity_poly.pdbx_strand_id
1 'polypeptide(L)'
;LVINNNTLFEFENYRFSIYPCIGGYAPELDNSEHLMQLGLILAQLHNIGDMNTFNKRQKLTIQTYAKEPAEYLLENNFIPTDLENAYSTLINDIIKRIENCFEKAGDFKTLRIHGDCHNGNMLTRDKKFFFLDFDDACSGPAIQDIWMFLSGDRNYMTARLNDFMDGYMKFRKFDACELHMIEALRTIRIIHYAGWLAQRWDDPAFPIAFPFFNTQQYWQDQILSLREQAALMDEPPLILK
;
A
#
# COMPACT_ATOMS: atom_id res chain seq x y z
N LEU A 1 -23.05 9.04 -11.03
CA LEU A 1 -24.39 8.99 -11.62
C LEU A 1 -25.19 7.86 -10.94
N VAL A 2 -26.44 8.13 -10.59
CA VAL A 2 -27.36 7.13 -10.04
C VAL A 2 -28.57 7.04 -10.98
N ILE A 3 -28.86 5.87 -11.53
CA ILE A 3 -30.04 5.62 -12.35
C ILE A 3 -30.75 4.40 -11.76
N ASN A 4 -32.04 4.53 -11.43
CA ASN A 4 -32.84 3.48 -10.80
C ASN A 4 -32.19 2.88 -9.53
N ASN A 5 -31.61 3.71 -8.68
CA ASN A 5 -30.83 3.34 -7.49
C ASN A 5 -29.55 2.51 -7.76
N ASN A 6 -29.12 2.39 -9.02
CA ASN A 6 -27.88 1.73 -9.38
C ASN A 6 -26.78 2.75 -9.65
N THR A 7 -25.57 2.46 -9.18
CA THR A 7 -24.34 3.18 -9.47
C THR A 7 -23.38 2.37 -10.34
N LEU A 8 -23.61 1.07 -10.44
CA LEU A 8 -22.86 0.15 -11.30
C LEU A 8 -23.72 -0.19 -12.52
N PHE A 9 -23.16 0.01 -13.69
CA PHE A 9 -23.79 -0.24 -14.99
C PHE A 9 -23.07 -1.37 -15.71
N GLU A 10 -23.77 -2.03 -16.63
CA GLU A 10 -23.22 -3.07 -17.47
C GLU A 10 -23.58 -2.78 -18.94
N PHE A 11 -22.58 -2.92 -19.83
CA PHE A 11 -22.74 -2.83 -21.27
C PHE A 11 -21.73 -3.78 -21.94
N GLU A 12 -22.16 -4.64 -22.82
CA GLU A 12 -21.34 -5.63 -23.56
C GLU A 12 -20.39 -6.44 -22.64
N ASN A 13 -20.89 -6.89 -21.49
CA ASN A 13 -20.14 -7.59 -20.43
C ASN A 13 -19.10 -6.74 -19.66
N TYR A 14 -18.99 -5.44 -19.93
CA TYR A 14 -18.17 -4.52 -19.14
C TYR A 14 -19.01 -3.89 -18.04
N ARG A 15 -18.48 -3.90 -16.83
CA ARG A 15 -19.07 -3.18 -15.69
C ARG A 15 -18.36 -1.86 -15.48
N PHE A 16 -19.11 -0.79 -15.32
CA PHE A 16 -18.56 0.55 -15.15
C PHE A 16 -19.42 1.42 -14.22
N SER A 17 -18.82 2.45 -13.67
CA SER A 17 -19.48 3.51 -12.91
C SER A 17 -19.11 4.87 -13.47
N ILE A 18 -20.00 5.85 -13.33
CA ILE A 18 -19.77 7.22 -13.81
C ILE A 18 -19.81 8.16 -12.60
N TYR A 19 -18.74 8.90 -12.42
CA TYR A 19 -18.55 9.88 -11.36
C TYR A 19 -18.42 11.29 -11.94
N PRO A 20 -18.75 12.34 -11.17
CA PRO A 20 -18.40 13.71 -11.55
C PRO A 20 -16.88 13.84 -11.69
N CYS A 21 -16.42 14.49 -12.76
CA CYS A 21 -15.01 14.86 -12.88
C CYS A 21 -14.72 16.04 -11.94
N ILE A 22 -13.95 15.78 -10.88
CA ILE A 22 -13.53 16.80 -9.92
C ILE A 22 -12.05 17.07 -10.14
N GLY A 23 -11.73 18.29 -10.59
CA GLY A 23 -10.33 18.74 -10.67
C GLY A 23 -9.81 19.10 -9.27
N GLY A 24 -8.49 19.02 -9.08
CA GLY A 24 -7.82 19.37 -7.83
C GLY A 24 -6.31 19.20 -7.96
N TYR A 25 -5.60 19.37 -6.85
CA TYR A 25 -4.17 19.20 -6.74
C TYR A 25 -3.86 18.10 -5.72
N ALA A 26 -2.71 17.45 -5.84
CA ALA A 26 -2.23 16.54 -4.82
C ALA A 26 -2.03 17.30 -3.49
N PRO A 27 -2.36 16.71 -2.33
CA PRO A 27 -2.08 17.31 -1.03
C PRO A 27 -0.58 17.54 -0.82
N GLU A 28 -0.23 18.59 -0.08
CA GLU A 28 1.14 18.84 0.36
C GLU A 28 1.39 18.05 1.66
N LEU A 29 2.18 16.97 1.59
CA LEU A 29 2.42 16.07 2.73
C LEU A 29 3.43 16.63 3.75
N ASP A 30 4.09 17.73 3.47
CA ASP A 30 4.90 18.52 4.40
C ASP A 30 4.08 19.56 5.18
N ASN A 31 2.82 19.78 4.78
CA ASN A 31 1.89 20.68 5.44
C ASN A 31 1.11 19.94 6.53
N SER A 32 1.35 20.31 7.81
CA SER A 32 0.69 19.69 8.98
C SER A 32 -0.82 19.82 8.95
N GLU A 33 -1.39 20.92 8.42
CA GLU A 33 -2.84 21.08 8.29
C GLU A 33 -3.42 20.09 7.27
N HIS A 34 -2.74 19.89 6.13
CA HIS A 34 -3.15 18.89 5.15
C HIS A 34 -3.11 17.47 5.72
N LEU A 35 -2.03 17.11 6.43
CA LEU A 35 -1.93 15.80 7.08
C LEU A 35 -3.04 15.58 8.12
N MET A 36 -3.31 16.57 8.96
CA MET A 36 -4.40 16.49 9.93
C MET A 36 -5.76 16.29 9.23
N GLN A 37 -6.04 17.00 8.15
CA GLN A 37 -7.29 16.86 7.40
C GLN A 37 -7.38 15.48 6.72
N LEU A 38 -6.30 14.96 6.15
CA LEU A 38 -6.24 13.61 5.61
C LEU A 38 -6.51 12.57 6.70
N GLY A 39 -5.93 12.74 7.88
CA GLY A 39 -6.19 11.88 9.04
C GLY A 39 -7.67 11.87 9.45
N LEU A 40 -8.31 13.04 9.52
CA LEU A 40 -9.75 13.16 9.82
C LEU A 40 -10.60 12.35 8.83
N ILE A 41 -10.33 12.47 7.53
CA ILE A 41 -11.14 11.83 6.49
C ILE A 41 -10.85 10.33 6.44
N LEU A 42 -9.57 9.94 6.54
CA LEU A 42 -9.21 8.52 6.53
C LEU A 42 -9.79 7.77 7.73
N ALA A 43 -9.83 8.40 8.92
CA ALA A 43 -10.49 7.82 10.09
C ALA A 43 -11.98 7.54 9.85
N GLN A 44 -12.69 8.46 9.16
CA GLN A 44 -14.09 8.25 8.79
C GLN A 44 -14.25 7.12 7.77
N LEU A 45 -13.36 7.07 6.77
CA LEU A 45 -13.31 5.97 5.79
C LEU A 45 -13.09 4.63 6.48
N HIS A 46 -12.14 4.54 7.40
CA HIS A 46 -11.86 3.34 8.17
C HIS A 46 -13.01 2.95 9.11
N ASN A 47 -13.77 3.90 9.68
CA ASN A 47 -14.97 3.60 10.45
C ASN A 47 -16.05 2.95 9.57
N ILE A 48 -16.24 3.44 8.34
CA ILE A 48 -17.15 2.80 7.38
C ILE A 48 -16.60 1.43 6.96
N GLY A 49 -15.28 1.35 6.76
CA GLY A 49 -14.58 0.10 6.43
C GLY A 49 -14.76 -0.99 7.48
N ASP A 50 -14.82 -0.58 8.75
CA ASP A 50 -14.96 -1.45 9.91
C ASP A 50 -16.37 -2.03 10.11
N MET A 51 -17.39 -1.44 9.49
CA MET A 51 -18.79 -1.87 9.66
C MET A 51 -19.10 -3.21 9.01
N ASN A 52 -18.35 -3.60 7.97
CA ASN A 52 -18.56 -4.82 7.19
C ASN A 52 -17.23 -5.40 6.70
N THR A 53 -17.24 -6.63 6.20
CA THR A 53 -16.10 -7.30 5.58
C THR A 53 -16.29 -7.44 4.07
N PHE A 54 -15.20 -7.53 3.31
CA PHE A 54 -15.26 -7.93 1.91
C PHE A 54 -15.47 -9.44 1.79
N ASN A 55 -16.37 -9.84 0.89
CA ASN A 55 -16.64 -11.27 0.60
C ASN A 55 -15.80 -11.80 -0.57
N LYS A 56 -15.31 -10.92 -1.46
CA LYS A 56 -14.65 -11.28 -2.72
C LYS A 56 -13.28 -10.65 -2.91
N ARG A 57 -13.01 -9.53 -2.23
CA ARG A 57 -11.72 -8.83 -2.31
C ARG A 57 -10.67 -9.56 -1.50
N GLN A 58 -9.42 -9.45 -1.93
CA GLN A 58 -8.28 -10.07 -1.26
C GLN A 58 -8.11 -9.55 0.17
N LYS A 59 -7.45 -10.37 0.97
CA LYS A 59 -6.85 -9.96 2.25
C LYS A 59 -5.39 -9.64 2.02
N LEU A 60 -4.92 -8.52 2.54
CA LEU A 60 -3.51 -8.23 2.64
C LEU A 60 -2.90 -9.14 3.72
N THR A 61 -2.19 -10.16 3.27
CA THR A 61 -1.46 -11.12 4.11
C THR A 61 -0.05 -11.30 3.56
N ILE A 62 0.86 -11.79 4.39
CA ILE A 62 2.22 -12.13 3.96
C ILE A 62 2.17 -13.16 2.83
N GLN A 63 1.22 -14.11 2.89
CA GLN A 63 1.05 -15.12 1.86
C GLN A 63 0.70 -14.49 0.50
N THR A 64 -0.38 -13.70 0.44
CA THR A 64 -0.94 -13.20 -0.81
C THR A 64 -0.16 -12.03 -1.42
N TYR A 65 0.55 -11.24 -0.60
CA TYR A 65 1.24 -10.03 -1.07
C TYR A 65 2.78 -10.11 -1.05
N ALA A 66 3.36 -11.17 -0.43
CA ALA A 66 4.80 -11.37 -0.44
C ALA A 66 5.21 -12.74 -0.96
N LYS A 67 4.72 -13.85 -0.35
CA LYS A 67 5.18 -15.20 -0.69
C LYS A 67 4.76 -15.59 -2.12
N GLU A 68 3.47 -15.55 -2.43
CA GLU A 68 2.95 -15.91 -3.77
C GLU A 68 3.56 -15.05 -4.89
N PRO A 69 3.68 -13.71 -4.79
CA PRO A 69 4.38 -12.92 -5.80
C PRO A 69 5.85 -13.30 -5.97
N ALA A 70 6.58 -13.53 -4.87
CA ALA A 70 8.00 -13.91 -4.95
C ALA A 70 8.20 -15.30 -5.57
N GLU A 71 7.36 -16.27 -5.21
CA GLU A 71 7.34 -17.62 -5.81
C GLU A 71 7.06 -17.53 -7.32
N TYR A 72 6.04 -16.75 -7.71
CA TYR A 72 5.71 -16.55 -9.12
C TYR A 72 6.87 -15.99 -9.94
N LEU A 73 7.59 -15.00 -9.40
CA LEU A 73 8.75 -14.40 -10.06
C LEU A 73 9.88 -15.42 -10.30
N LEU A 74 10.15 -16.29 -9.32
CA LEU A 74 11.17 -17.33 -9.41
C LEU A 74 10.76 -18.46 -10.36
N GLU A 75 9.54 -18.97 -10.24
CA GLU A 75 9.02 -20.10 -11.02
C GLU A 75 8.88 -19.76 -12.51
N ASN A 76 8.62 -18.51 -12.86
CA ASN A 76 8.43 -18.06 -14.24
C ASN A 76 9.68 -17.39 -14.84
N ASN A 77 10.85 -17.52 -14.20
CA ASN A 77 12.15 -17.07 -14.69
C ASN A 77 12.19 -15.56 -15.04
N PHE A 78 11.51 -14.71 -14.28
CA PHE A 78 11.57 -13.26 -14.47
C PHE A 78 12.90 -12.67 -14.01
N ILE A 79 13.59 -13.35 -13.10
CA ILE A 79 14.84 -12.87 -12.52
C ILE A 79 16.01 -13.39 -13.37
N PRO A 80 16.96 -12.53 -13.78
CA PRO A 80 18.15 -12.97 -14.50
C PRO A 80 18.90 -14.07 -13.76
N THR A 81 19.36 -15.10 -14.49
CA THR A 81 19.95 -16.33 -13.91
C THR A 81 21.14 -16.05 -12.98
N ASP A 82 21.94 -15.02 -13.29
CA ASP A 82 23.09 -14.60 -12.47
C ASP A 82 22.65 -13.91 -11.16
N LEU A 83 21.42 -13.40 -11.06
CA LEU A 83 20.85 -12.77 -9.87
C LEU A 83 19.89 -13.68 -9.08
N GLU A 84 19.43 -14.77 -9.67
CA GLU A 84 18.40 -15.64 -9.11
C GLU A 84 18.76 -16.17 -7.72
N ASN A 85 19.99 -16.67 -7.53
CA ASN A 85 20.43 -17.18 -6.23
C ASN A 85 20.51 -16.07 -5.17
N ALA A 86 20.97 -14.87 -5.57
CA ALA A 86 21.02 -13.73 -4.66
C ALA A 86 19.61 -13.26 -4.24
N TYR A 87 18.70 -13.21 -5.22
CA TYR A 87 17.30 -12.85 -4.96
C TYR A 87 16.60 -13.87 -4.08
N SER A 88 16.68 -15.18 -4.40
CA SER A 88 15.99 -16.23 -3.64
C SER A 88 16.46 -16.32 -2.18
N THR A 89 17.77 -16.17 -1.96
CA THR A 89 18.34 -16.15 -0.60
C THR A 89 17.85 -14.92 0.16
N LEU A 90 17.85 -13.75 -0.47
CA LEU A 90 17.40 -12.50 0.14
C LEU A 90 15.89 -12.55 0.46
N ILE A 91 15.06 -13.02 -0.46
CA ILE A 91 13.61 -13.12 -0.25
C ILE A 91 13.27 -14.01 0.96
N ASN A 92 13.98 -15.13 1.14
CA ASN A 92 13.78 -16.00 2.29
C ASN A 92 14.10 -15.31 3.62
N ASP A 93 15.12 -14.44 3.67
CA ASP A 93 15.43 -13.62 4.85
C ASP A 93 14.40 -12.52 5.06
N ILE A 94 14.03 -11.82 3.98
CA ILE A 94 13.00 -10.76 3.98
C ILE A 94 11.66 -11.25 4.51
N ILE A 95 11.19 -12.41 4.06
CA ILE A 95 9.91 -12.99 4.51
C ILE A 95 9.94 -13.24 6.03
N LYS A 96 11.03 -13.78 6.56
CA LYS A 96 11.18 -13.99 8.02
C LYS A 96 11.16 -12.68 8.81
N ARG A 97 11.78 -11.61 8.26
CA ARG A 97 11.75 -10.27 8.87
C ARG A 97 10.35 -9.67 8.85
N ILE A 98 9.63 -9.81 7.74
CA ILE A 98 8.23 -9.42 7.63
C ILE A 98 7.38 -10.16 8.69
N GLU A 99 7.52 -11.49 8.79
CA GLU A 99 6.82 -12.31 9.79
C GLU A 99 7.10 -11.80 11.21
N ASN A 100 8.37 -11.51 11.54
CA ASN A 100 8.76 -10.97 12.84
C ASN A 100 8.14 -9.58 13.12
N CYS A 101 8.03 -8.70 12.12
CA CYS A 101 7.35 -7.41 12.27
C CYS A 101 5.86 -7.58 12.58
N PHE A 102 5.19 -8.51 11.89
CA PHE A 102 3.78 -8.83 12.14
C PHE A 102 3.58 -9.51 13.50
N GLU A 103 4.50 -10.38 13.93
CA GLU A 103 4.48 -10.97 15.28
C GLU A 103 4.64 -9.91 16.37
N LYS A 104 5.53 -8.93 16.19
CA LYS A 104 5.69 -7.79 17.12
C LYS A 104 4.46 -6.91 17.20
N ALA A 105 3.72 -6.77 16.10
CA ALA A 105 2.44 -6.06 16.10
C ALA A 105 1.35 -6.85 16.85
N GLY A 106 1.47 -8.17 16.98
CA GLY A 106 0.51 -9.01 17.70
C GLY A 106 -0.86 -9.04 17.04
N ASP A 107 -1.91 -9.02 17.86
CA ASP A 107 -3.30 -9.00 17.37
C ASP A 107 -3.70 -7.58 16.97
N PHE A 108 -3.85 -7.35 15.68
CA PHE A 108 -4.35 -6.09 15.13
C PHE A 108 -5.67 -6.29 14.39
N LYS A 109 -6.44 -5.21 14.30
CA LYS A 109 -7.74 -5.26 13.64
C LYS A 109 -7.61 -5.18 12.12
N THR A 110 -8.28 -6.11 11.42
CA THR A 110 -8.42 -6.07 9.97
C THR A 110 -9.74 -5.39 9.60
N LEU A 111 -9.70 -4.41 8.71
CA LEU A 111 -10.86 -3.67 8.21
C LEU A 111 -10.79 -3.56 6.68
N ARG A 112 -11.85 -3.06 6.05
CA ARG A 112 -11.79 -2.67 4.63
C ARG A 112 -11.02 -1.37 4.53
N ILE A 113 -9.92 -1.39 3.81
CA ILE A 113 -9.01 -0.27 3.60
C ILE A 113 -8.98 0.13 2.12
N HIS A 114 -8.44 1.30 1.83
CA HIS A 114 -8.20 1.75 0.46
C HIS A 114 -7.18 0.85 -0.24
N GLY A 115 -6.10 0.47 0.46
CA GLY A 115 -5.08 -0.47 0.00
C GLY A 115 -3.92 0.18 -0.74
N ASP A 116 -4.17 1.24 -1.51
CA ASP A 116 -3.17 2.00 -2.27
C ASP A 116 -3.28 3.52 -2.02
N CYS A 117 -3.17 3.93 -0.77
CA CYS A 117 -3.43 5.28 -0.30
C CYS A 117 -2.21 6.21 -0.48
N HIS A 118 -1.66 6.29 -1.69
CA HIS A 118 -0.53 7.19 -2.00
C HIS A 118 -1.00 8.57 -2.46
N ASN A 119 -0.08 9.55 -2.47
CA ASN A 119 -0.39 10.95 -2.79
C ASN A 119 -1.04 11.15 -4.17
N GLY A 120 -0.73 10.28 -5.15
CA GLY A 120 -1.35 10.32 -6.49
C GLY A 120 -2.84 9.94 -6.51
N ASN A 121 -3.31 9.21 -5.49
CA ASN A 121 -4.71 8.81 -5.34
C ASN A 121 -5.50 9.75 -4.43
N MET A 122 -5.02 10.99 -4.28
CA MET A 122 -5.68 12.02 -3.48
C MET A 122 -5.75 13.33 -4.23
N LEU A 123 -6.82 14.06 -4.00
CA LEU A 123 -6.98 15.44 -4.47
C LEU A 123 -7.36 16.35 -3.32
N THR A 124 -6.86 17.59 -3.37
CA THR A 124 -7.36 18.69 -2.56
C THR A 124 -7.92 19.79 -3.47
N ARG A 125 -9.07 20.34 -3.10
CA ARG A 125 -9.72 21.47 -3.74
C ARG A 125 -10.63 22.20 -2.77
N ASP A 126 -10.52 23.50 -2.71
CA ASP A 126 -11.36 24.35 -1.83
C ASP A 126 -11.38 23.85 -0.37
N LYS A 127 -10.21 23.49 0.15
CA LYS A 127 -10.01 22.90 1.49
C LYS A 127 -10.72 21.56 1.71
N LYS A 128 -11.20 20.91 0.66
CA LYS A 128 -11.74 19.55 0.72
C LYS A 128 -10.72 18.57 0.17
N PHE A 129 -10.68 17.37 0.76
CA PHE A 129 -9.80 16.29 0.33
C PHE A 129 -10.66 15.13 -0.17
N PHE A 130 -10.18 14.45 -1.19
CA PHE A 130 -10.85 13.33 -1.83
C PHE A 130 -9.85 12.19 -2.00
N PHE A 131 -10.28 10.99 -1.65
CA PHE A 131 -9.59 9.76 -1.98
C PHE A 131 -10.18 9.22 -3.29
N LEU A 132 -9.32 8.77 -4.18
CA LEU A 132 -9.64 8.27 -5.51
C LEU A 132 -9.10 6.86 -5.66
N ASP A 133 -9.58 6.15 -6.69
CA ASP A 133 -9.05 4.85 -7.09
C ASP A 133 -9.08 3.77 -5.99
N PHE A 134 -10.29 3.27 -5.73
CA PHE A 134 -10.53 2.18 -4.77
C PHE A 134 -10.37 0.79 -5.40
N ASP A 135 -9.66 0.67 -6.53
CA ASP A 135 -9.54 -0.61 -7.23
C ASP A 135 -8.73 -1.63 -6.41
N ASP A 136 -7.74 -1.16 -5.64
CA ASP A 136 -6.93 -1.97 -4.73
C ASP A 136 -7.53 -2.12 -3.33
N ALA A 137 -8.78 -1.65 -3.12
CA ALA A 137 -9.42 -1.78 -1.82
C ALA A 137 -9.49 -3.26 -1.39
N CYS A 138 -8.97 -3.53 -0.20
CA CYS A 138 -8.79 -4.88 0.33
C CYS A 138 -9.10 -4.95 1.82
N SER A 139 -8.94 -6.11 2.44
CA SER A 139 -9.00 -6.27 3.89
C SER A 139 -7.58 -6.24 4.45
N GLY A 140 -7.29 -5.32 5.36
CA GLY A 140 -5.95 -5.15 5.94
C GLY A 140 -5.92 -4.31 7.20
N PRO A 141 -4.73 -4.09 7.80
CA PRO A 141 -4.53 -3.21 8.94
C PRO A 141 -4.67 -1.73 8.53
N ALA A 142 -5.10 -0.87 9.45
CA ALA A 142 -5.28 0.56 9.19
C ALA A 142 -3.98 1.25 8.77
N ILE A 143 -2.84 0.82 9.30
CA ILE A 143 -1.52 1.39 9.01
C ILE A 143 -1.15 1.25 7.53
N GLN A 144 -1.74 0.29 6.77
CA GLN A 144 -1.49 0.15 5.33
C GLN A 144 -1.83 1.44 4.57
N ASP A 145 -2.92 2.10 4.90
CA ASP A 145 -3.32 3.35 4.25
C ASP A 145 -2.58 4.58 4.79
N ILE A 146 -1.84 4.44 5.90
CA ILE A 146 -1.21 5.56 6.60
C ILE A 146 0.27 5.67 6.24
N TRP A 147 1.01 4.56 6.17
CA TRP A 147 2.46 4.60 5.96
C TRP A 147 2.87 5.27 4.63
N MET A 148 2.00 5.25 3.63
CA MET A 148 2.29 5.85 2.32
C MET A 148 2.40 7.39 2.34
N PHE A 149 1.94 8.03 3.43
CA PHE A 149 2.16 9.46 3.68
C PHE A 149 3.51 9.76 4.34
N LEU A 150 4.20 8.71 4.82
CA LEU A 150 5.41 8.84 5.61
C LEU A 150 6.64 8.53 4.75
N SER A 151 7.41 9.56 4.43
CA SER A 151 8.67 9.45 3.68
C SER A 151 9.73 10.37 4.30
N GLY A 152 11.00 10.09 4.04
CA GLY A 152 12.11 10.85 4.57
C GLY A 152 12.80 10.15 5.74
N ASP A 153 13.58 10.92 6.51
CA ASP A 153 14.25 10.38 7.70
C ASP A 153 13.26 10.08 8.83
N ARG A 154 13.71 9.31 9.79
CA ARG A 154 12.89 8.80 10.89
C ARG A 154 12.27 9.90 11.77
N ASN A 155 12.99 10.99 12.03
CA ASN A 155 12.49 12.09 12.83
C ASN A 155 11.38 12.84 12.07
N TYR A 156 11.60 13.06 10.77
CA TYR A 156 10.62 13.67 9.90
C TYR A 156 9.35 12.79 9.78
N MET A 157 9.50 11.50 9.53
CA MET A 157 8.36 10.56 9.50
C MET A 157 7.58 10.55 10.82
N THR A 158 8.28 10.59 11.97
CA THR A 158 7.65 10.65 13.28
C THR A 158 6.83 11.93 13.46
N ALA A 159 7.35 13.08 13.02
CA ALA A 159 6.63 14.34 13.08
C ALA A 159 5.36 14.30 12.19
N ARG A 160 5.49 13.81 10.94
CA ARG A 160 4.35 13.68 10.01
C ARG A 160 3.30 12.70 10.50
N LEU A 161 3.72 11.58 11.09
CA LEU A 161 2.80 10.63 11.72
C LEU A 161 1.98 11.31 12.82
N ASN A 162 2.60 12.09 13.69
CA ASN A 162 1.90 12.78 14.77
C ASN A 162 0.91 13.83 14.21
N ASP A 163 1.31 14.63 13.23
CA ASP A 163 0.42 15.59 12.56
C ASP A 163 -0.81 14.89 11.94
N PHE A 164 -0.60 13.74 11.30
CA PHE A 164 -1.69 12.93 10.75
C PHE A 164 -2.59 12.36 11.85
N MET A 165 -2.01 11.83 12.92
CA MET A 165 -2.73 11.21 14.02
C MET A 165 -3.53 12.23 14.84
N ASP A 166 -3.11 13.51 14.91
CA ASP A 166 -3.89 14.60 15.49
C ASP A 166 -5.27 14.76 14.82
N GLY A 167 -5.36 14.41 13.54
CA GLY A 167 -6.64 14.33 12.82
C GLY A 167 -7.34 12.99 13.00
N TYR A 168 -6.63 11.89 12.75
CA TYR A 168 -7.17 10.55 12.74
C TYR A 168 -7.83 10.15 14.06
N MET A 169 -7.16 10.41 15.18
CA MET A 169 -7.64 10.02 16.50
C MET A 169 -8.85 10.82 16.98
N LYS A 170 -9.28 11.88 16.29
CA LYS A 170 -10.54 12.57 16.60
C LYS A 170 -11.78 11.72 16.29
N PHE A 171 -11.68 10.80 15.33
CA PHE A 171 -12.81 9.96 14.91
C PHE A 171 -12.58 8.46 15.14
N ARG A 172 -11.32 8.01 15.21
CA ARG A 172 -10.99 6.60 15.36
C ARG A 172 -9.75 6.45 16.24
N LYS A 173 -9.80 5.52 17.20
CA LYS A 173 -8.60 5.11 17.94
C LYS A 173 -7.67 4.36 17.01
N PHE A 174 -6.38 4.63 17.13
CA PHE A 174 -5.33 3.92 16.43
C PHE A 174 -4.59 3.01 17.41
N ASP A 175 -4.32 1.79 16.99
CA ASP A 175 -3.51 0.86 17.77
C ASP A 175 -2.03 1.03 17.40
N ALA A 176 -1.24 1.55 18.33
CA ALA A 176 0.17 1.83 18.10
C ALA A 176 1.00 0.56 17.82
N CYS A 177 0.50 -0.63 18.13
CA CYS A 177 1.16 -1.89 17.77
C CYS A 177 1.32 -2.04 16.25
N GLU A 178 0.40 -1.46 15.45
CA GLU A 178 0.46 -1.47 13.99
C GLU A 178 1.69 -0.75 13.43
N LEU A 179 2.34 0.14 14.19
CA LEU A 179 3.56 0.85 13.77
C LEU A 179 4.74 -0.10 13.52
N HIS A 180 4.75 -1.29 14.13
CA HIS A 180 5.74 -2.32 13.86
C HIS A 180 5.69 -2.85 12.43
N MET A 181 4.56 -2.67 11.72
CA MET A 181 4.36 -3.20 10.37
C MET A 181 4.76 -2.21 9.25
N ILE A 182 5.10 -0.96 9.53
CA ILE A 182 5.34 0.06 8.49
C ILE A 182 6.38 -0.42 7.46
N GLU A 183 7.57 -0.81 7.91
CA GLU A 183 8.64 -1.21 6.99
C GLU A 183 8.38 -2.58 6.35
N ALA A 184 7.69 -3.47 7.06
CA ALA A 184 7.23 -4.74 6.49
C ALA A 184 6.21 -4.52 5.36
N LEU A 185 5.24 -3.62 5.54
CA LEU A 185 4.25 -3.30 4.52
C LEU A 185 4.87 -2.59 3.31
N ARG A 186 5.84 -1.71 3.54
CA ARG A 186 6.65 -1.08 2.48
C ARG A 186 7.38 -2.14 1.65
N THR A 187 8.00 -3.09 2.33
CA THR A 187 8.70 -4.21 1.70
C THR A 187 7.75 -5.13 0.93
N ILE A 188 6.61 -5.46 1.52
CA ILE A 188 5.53 -6.23 0.86
C ILE A 188 5.09 -5.54 -0.44
N ARG A 189 4.92 -4.21 -0.44
CA ARG A 189 4.55 -3.47 -1.64
C ARG A 189 5.60 -3.60 -2.76
N ILE A 190 6.89 -3.56 -2.43
CA ILE A 190 7.98 -3.73 -3.40
C ILE A 190 7.88 -5.11 -4.06
N ILE A 191 7.69 -6.17 -3.28
CA ILE A 191 7.58 -7.55 -3.77
C ILE A 191 6.30 -7.73 -4.60
N HIS A 192 5.18 -7.27 -4.05
CA HIS A 192 3.87 -7.36 -4.68
C HIS A 192 3.82 -6.67 -6.04
N TYR A 193 4.40 -5.47 -6.15
CA TYR A 193 4.43 -4.72 -7.39
C TYR A 193 5.20 -5.45 -8.50
N ALA A 194 6.36 -6.04 -8.17
CA ALA A 194 7.12 -6.85 -9.13
C ALA A 194 6.31 -8.08 -9.60
N GLY A 195 5.67 -8.78 -8.67
CA GLY A 195 4.79 -9.91 -8.99
C GLY A 195 3.57 -9.50 -9.81
N TRP A 196 2.97 -8.34 -9.51
CA TRP A 196 1.85 -7.77 -10.26
C TRP A 196 2.21 -7.46 -11.72
N LEU A 197 3.40 -6.91 -11.97
CA LEU A 197 3.94 -6.69 -13.32
C LEU A 197 4.17 -8.02 -14.05
N ALA A 198 4.81 -8.98 -13.37
CA ALA A 198 5.12 -10.29 -13.95
C ALA A 198 3.87 -11.06 -14.37
N GLN A 199 2.83 -11.09 -13.54
CA GLN A 199 1.56 -11.79 -13.82
C GLN A 199 0.80 -11.21 -15.02
N ARG A 200 1.13 -10.00 -15.45
CA ARG A 200 0.50 -9.30 -16.59
C ARG A 200 1.42 -9.15 -17.79
N TRP A 201 2.61 -9.72 -17.72
CA TRP A 201 3.65 -9.48 -18.72
C TRP A 201 3.31 -10.00 -20.12
N ASP A 202 2.40 -10.98 -20.22
CA ASP A 202 1.88 -11.49 -21.50
C ASP A 202 0.90 -10.54 -22.18
N ASP A 203 0.36 -9.54 -21.49
CA ASP A 203 -0.44 -8.49 -22.10
C ASP A 203 0.48 -7.50 -22.83
N PRO A 204 0.33 -7.33 -24.17
CA PRO A 204 1.22 -6.49 -24.96
C PRO A 204 1.35 -5.03 -24.50
N ALA A 205 0.39 -4.53 -23.74
CA ALA A 205 0.42 -3.19 -23.19
C ALA A 205 1.46 -3.05 -22.06
N PHE A 206 1.74 -4.14 -21.30
CA PHE A 206 2.63 -4.07 -20.15
C PHE A 206 4.10 -3.86 -20.52
N PRO A 207 4.72 -4.61 -21.45
CA PRO A 207 6.08 -4.32 -21.90
C PRO A 207 6.27 -2.92 -22.48
N ILE A 208 5.23 -2.36 -23.08
CA ILE A 208 5.26 -0.99 -23.62
C ILE A 208 5.21 0.04 -22.49
N ALA A 209 4.33 -0.16 -21.50
CA ALA A 209 4.14 0.75 -20.39
C ALA A 209 5.28 0.66 -19.35
N PHE A 210 5.88 -0.52 -19.19
CA PHE A 210 6.91 -0.82 -18.17
C PHE A 210 8.19 -1.40 -18.78
N PRO A 211 8.84 -0.73 -19.76
CA PRO A 211 9.97 -1.29 -20.49
C PRO A 211 11.21 -1.57 -19.62
N PHE A 212 11.25 -1.00 -18.41
CA PHE A 212 12.33 -1.20 -17.44
C PHE A 212 12.25 -2.54 -16.71
N PHE A 213 11.06 -3.16 -16.58
CA PHE A 213 10.82 -4.30 -15.70
C PHE A 213 11.67 -5.53 -16.06
N ASN A 214 11.81 -5.85 -17.35
CA ASN A 214 12.58 -7.02 -17.79
C ASN A 214 14.04 -6.68 -18.11
N THR A 215 14.68 -5.82 -17.29
CA THR A 215 16.08 -5.43 -17.45
C THR A 215 16.93 -5.91 -16.28
N GLN A 216 18.21 -6.19 -16.54
CA GLN A 216 19.21 -6.51 -15.51
C GLN A 216 19.27 -5.43 -14.43
N GLN A 217 19.24 -4.15 -14.84
CA GLN A 217 19.30 -3.02 -13.93
C GLN A 217 18.12 -3.02 -12.95
N TYR A 218 16.89 -3.25 -13.41
CA TYR A 218 15.71 -3.31 -12.54
C TYR A 218 15.90 -4.34 -11.43
N TRP A 219 16.38 -5.54 -11.75
CA TRP A 219 16.54 -6.60 -10.76
C TRP A 219 17.70 -6.33 -9.79
N GLN A 220 18.77 -5.67 -10.23
CA GLN A 220 19.84 -5.20 -9.35
C GLN A 220 19.32 -4.16 -8.36
N ASP A 221 18.54 -3.17 -8.84
CA ASP A 221 17.93 -2.13 -8.00
C ASP A 221 16.89 -2.72 -7.05
N GLN A 222 16.11 -3.71 -7.50
CA GLN A 222 15.17 -4.45 -6.67
C GLN A 222 15.87 -5.16 -5.51
N ILE A 223 16.96 -5.88 -5.77
CA ILE A 223 17.76 -6.54 -4.74
C ILE A 223 18.36 -5.52 -3.76
N LEU A 224 18.84 -4.38 -4.26
CA LEU A 224 19.39 -3.32 -3.41
C LEU A 224 18.29 -2.75 -2.50
N SER A 225 17.14 -2.39 -3.06
CA SER A 225 16.00 -1.86 -2.31
C SER A 225 15.52 -2.84 -1.23
N LEU A 226 15.46 -4.13 -1.54
CA LEU A 226 15.09 -5.15 -0.56
C LEU A 226 16.13 -5.29 0.57
N ARG A 227 17.43 -5.13 0.30
CA ARG A 227 18.48 -5.12 1.33
C ARG A 227 18.37 -3.90 2.24
N GLU A 228 18.08 -2.73 1.68
CA GLU A 228 17.82 -1.51 2.45
C GLU A 228 16.60 -1.70 3.36
N GLN A 229 15.52 -2.26 2.84
CA GLN A 229 14.33 -2.56 3.62
C GLN A 229 14.60 -3.60 4.72
N ALA A 230 15.46 -4.60 4.49
CA ALA A 230 15.87 -5.54 5.54
C ALA A 230 16.48 -4.82 6.75
N ALA A 231 17.34 -3.83 6.51
CA ALA A 231 17.94 -3.04 7.57
C ALA A 231 16.90 -2.17 8.30
N LEU A 232 15.97 -1.55 7.56
CA LEU A 232 14.91 -0.70 8.15
C LEU A 232 13.92 -1.51 9.01
N MET A 233 13.62 -2.76 8.66
CA MET A 233 12.77 -3.64 9.46
C MET A 233 13.38 -4.04 10.82
N ASP A 234 14.70 -3.92 10.98
CA ASP A 234 15.38 -4.16 12.26
C ASP A 234 15.35 -2.95 13.20
N GLU A 235 14.99 -1.76 12.68
CA GLU A 235 14.86 -0.56 13.50
C GLU A 235 13.62 -0.60 14.41
N PRO A 236 13.64 0.10 15.55
CA PRO A 236 12.44 0.22 16.38
C PRO A 236 11.31 0.93 15.64
N PRO A 237 10.02 0.74 15.99
CA PRO A 237 8.91 1.42 15.32
C PRO A 237 8.98 2.95 15.50
N LEU A 238 8.23 3.70 14.67
CA LEU A 238 8.02 5.13 14.89
C LEU A 238 7.32 5.36 16.23
N ILE A 239 7.46 6.56 16.79
CA ILE A 239 6.89 6.92 18.09
C ILE A 239 5.66 7.79 17.89
N LEU A 240 4.52 7.33 18.40
CA LEU A 240 3.31 8.11 18.53
C LEU A 240 3.32 8.81 19.90
N LYS A 241 3.08 10.13 19.90
CA LYS A 241 3.01 10.96 21.12
C LYS A 241 1.61 11.04 21.69
#